data_4d5d7a36015f55c046539fc7f20fb827
#
_entry.id   4d5d7a36015f55c046539fc7f20fb827
#
_cell.length_a   1.000
_cell.length_b   1.000
_cell.length_c   1.000
_cell.angle_alpha   90.00
_cell.angle_beta   90.00
_cell.angle_gamma   90.00
#
_symmetry.space_group_name_H-M   'P 1'
#
loop_
_entity.id
_entity.type
_entity.pdbx_description
1 polymer ?
#
loop_
_entity_poly.entity_id
_entity_poly.type
_entity_poly.pdbx_seq_one_letter_code
_entity_poly.pdbx_strand_id
1 'polypeptide(L)'
;LGKSDLPLITQFFRDYEAVFTKASDSAKNELRCAEKMLRMTGSPHFLVGGMELDGRLLSVAMAERCGDTLQIHIEKALYGYEGVYPATVQAFAQEFAVDGVRWLNREDDAGDKGLRTSKLQYLPDHLGAKLRFDVLNELVNITEIPTLTTARLTLDALTDADKTAYAALCLDDDRNRWWGYDFRKDFDGTPYEDYFLAVAREDYARSRAVNFAVRLDGALIGEVVLYRFDSRGGAELGCRVSPGFA
;
A
#
# COMPACT_ATOMS: atom_id res chain seq x y z
N LEU A 1 18.33 -7.39 -8.62
CA LEU A 1 17.92 -7.35 -10.05
C LEU A 1 17.49 -5.94 -10.42
N GLY A 2 17.78 -5.51 -11.65
CA GLY A 2 17.53 -4.17 -12.16
C GLY A 2 16.74 -4.16 -13.47
N LYS A 3 16.68 -2.99 -14.12
CA LYS A 3 15.96 -2.84 -15.42
C LYS A 3 16.50 -3.73 -16.53
N SER A 4 17.80 -4.01 -16.54
CA SER A 4 18.44 -4.92 -17.50
C SER A 4 17.93 -6.36 -17.38
N ASP A 5 17.46 -6.74 -16.18
CA ASP A 5 17.06 -8.10 -15.86
C ASP A 5 15.54 -8.34 -16.08
N LEU A 6 14.82 -7.31 -16.51
CA LEU A 6 13.36 -7.42 -16.78
C LEU A 6 13.00 -8.57 -17.73
N PRO A 7 13.75 -8.87 -18.82
CA PRO A 7 13.45 -10.03 -19.65
C PRO A 7 13.54 -11.35 -18.88
N LEU A 8 14.54 -11.49 -18.00
CA LEU A 8 14.77 -12.68 -17.18
C LEU A 8 13.64 -12.84 -16.14
N ILE A 9 13.26 -11.74 -15.48
CA ILE A 9 12.16 -11.73 -14.52
C ILE A 9 10.82 -12.06 -15.20
N THR A 10 10.58 -11.49 -16.38
CA THR A 10 9.37 -11.77 -17.16
C THR A 10 9.30 -13.23 -17.57
N GLN A 11 10.44 -13.83 -17.98
CA GLN A 11 10.51 -15.25 -18.30
C GLN A 11 10.19 -16.13 -17.08
N PHE A 12 10.72 -15.75 -15.89
CA PHE A 12 10.41 -16.45 -14.64
C PHE A 12 8.89 -16.50 -14.37
N PHE A 13 8.19 -15.37 -14.54
CA PHE A 13 6.73 -15.33 -14.31
C PHE A 13 5.96 -16.18 -15.33
N ARG A 14 6.38 -16.22 -16.58
CA ARG A 14 5.80 -17.12 -17.59
C ARG A 14 6.00 -18.59 -17.23
N ASP A 15 7.23 -18.95 -16.81
CA ASP A 15 7.54 -20.30 -16.38
C ASP A 15 6.72 -20.70 -15.13
N TYR A 16 6.57 -19.77 -14.19
CA TYR A 16 5.78 -19.98 -13.00
C TYR A 16 4.29 -20.18 -13.34
N GLU A 17 3.70 -19.35 -14.19
CA GLU A 17 2.31 -19.46 -14.61
C GLU A 17 2.04 -20.75 -15.37
N ALA A 18 2.95 -21.16 -16.23
CA ALA A 18 2.81 -22.40 -17.03
C ALA A 18 2.69 -23.67 -16.18
N VAL A 19 3.31 -23.69 -15.00
CA VAL A 19 3.23 -24.82 -14.06
C VAL A 19 1.99 -24.72 -13.16
N PHE A 20 1.44 -23.52 -12.99
CA PHE A 20 0.34 -23.21 -12.06
C PHE A 20 -1.04 -23.43 -12.72
N THR A 21 -1.28 -24.62 -13.31
CA THR A 21 -2.46 -24.94 -14.13
C THR A 21 -3.81 -24.88 -13.39
N LYS A 22 -3.83 -24.77 -12.06
CA LYS A 22 -5.05 -24.71 -11.21
C LYS A 22 -5.10 -23.49 -10.31
N ALA A 23 -4.49 -22.38 -10.73
CA ALA A 23 -4.49 -21.16 -9.91
C ALA A 23 -5.92 -20.64 -9.71
N SER A 24 -6.23 -20.30 -8.46
CA SER A 24 -7.42 -19.55 -8.11
C SER A 24 -7.41 -18.17 -8.80
N ASP A 25 -8.56 -17.53 -8.94
CA ASP A 25 -8.62 -16.16 -9.49
C ASP A 25 -7.82 -15.17 -8.66
N SER A 26 -7.71 -15.40 -7.35
CA SER A 26 -6.84 -14.62 -6.45
C SER A 26 -5.37 -14.75 -6.85
N ALA A 27 -4.88 -15.97 -7.11
CA ALA A 27 -3.49 -16.20 -7.51
C ALA A 27 -3.17 -15.58 -8.89
N LYS A 28 -4.12 -15.64 -9.83
CA LYS A 28 -3.98 -14.97 -11.14
C LYS A 28 -3.93 -13.46 -11.00
N ASN A 29 -4.75 -12.88 -10.11
CA ASN A 29 -4.73 -11.45 -9.84
C ASN A 29 -3.40 -11.02 -9.20
N GLU A 30 -2.86 -11.81 -8.29
CA GLU A 30 -1.55 -11.59 -7.68
C GLU A 30 -0.43 -11.54 -8.74
N LEU A 31 -0.43 -12.48 -9.70
CA LEU A 31 0.54 -12.47 -10.80
C LEU A 31 0.42 -11.23 -11.68
N ARG A 32 -0.81 -10.82 -12.01
CA ARG A 32 -1.04 -9.57 -12.76
C ARG A 32 -0.56 -8.34 -11.99
N CYS A 33 -0.71 -8.33 -10.65
CA CYS A 33 -0.17 -7.29 -9.81
C CYS A 33 1.37 -7.29 -9.84
N ALA A 34 1.98 -8.47 -9.71
CA ALA A 34 3.44 -8.61 -9.80
C ALA A 34 3.99 -8.07 -11.12
N GLU A 35 3.36 -8.40 -12.25
CA GLU A 35 3.74 -7.85 -13.57
C GLU A 35 3.63 -6.31 -13.63
N LYS A 36 2.59 -5.73 -13.03
CA LYS A 36 2.47 -4.27 -12.95
C LYS A 36 3.56 -3.65 -12.07
N MET A 37 3.90 -4.30 -10.96
CA MET A 37 4.95 -3.85 -10.05
C MET A 37 6.34 -3.86 -10.72
N LEU A 38 6.59 -4.68 -11.72
CA LEU A 38 7.84 -4.66 -12.50
C LEU A 38 8.13 -3.31 -13.15
N ARG A 39 7.12 -2.48 -13.40
CA ARG A 39 7.31 -1.11 -13.90
C ARG A 39 8.06 -0.22 -12.92
N MET A 40 8.06 -0.58 -11.64
CA MET A 40 8.75 0.14 -10.56
C MET A 40 10.22 -0.27 -10.43
N THR A 41 10.66 -1.31 -11.16
CA THR A 41 12.06 -1.79 -11.12
C THR A 41 13.03 -0.68 -11.48
N GLY A 42 14.01 -0.48 -10.60
CA GLY A 42 14.98 0.64 -10.70
C GLY A 42 14.53 1.91 -9.98
N SER A 43 13.38 1.92 -9.32
CA SER A 43 13.05 2.93 -8.32
C SER A 43 13.90 2.70 -7.06
N PRO A 44 14.37 3.76 -6.37
CA PRO A 44 15.26 3.60 -5.21
C PRO A 44 14.62 2.90 -4.01
N HIS A 45 13.30 2.87 -3.94
CA HIS A 45 12.57 2.24 -2.83
C HIS A 45 11.97 0.88 -3.20
N PHE A 46 11.99 0.50 -4.48
CA PHE A 46 11.45 -0.76 -4.95
C PHE A 46 12.56 -1.73 -5.30
N LEU A 47 12.61 -2.84 -4.58
CA LEU A 47 13.68 -3.82 -4.60
C LEU A 47 13.20 -5.12 -5.23
N VAL A 48 13.99 -5.67 -6.12
CA VAL A 48 13.73 -6.96 -6.76
C VAL A 48 14.94 -7.85 -6.58
N GLY A 49 14.74 -9.05 -6.08
CA GLY A 49 15.79 -10.06 -5.91
C GLY A 49 15.30 -11.43 -6.31
N GLY A 50 16.20 -12.39 -6.42
CA GLY A 50 15.84 -13.77 -6.74
C GLY A 50 17.03 -14.69 -6.68
N MET A 51 16.76 -15.98 -6.72
CA MET A 51 17.79 -17.02 -6.82
C MET A 51 17.94 -17.45 -8.28
N GLU A 52 19.16 -17.56 -8.74
CA GLU A 52 19.49 -17.98 -10.09
C GLU A 52 20.32 -19.27 -10.05
N LEU A 53 20.07 -20.15 -11.00
CA LEU A 53 20.89 -21.32 -11.27
C LEU A 53 21.06 -21.46 -12.78
N ASP A 54 22.30 -21.53 -13.22
CA ASP A 54 22.67 -21.74 -14.64
C ASP A 54 21.96 -20.79 -15.63
N GLY A 55 21.85 -19.49 -15.27
CA GLY A 55 21.23 -18.47 -16.08
C GLY A 55 19.70 -18.45 -16.04
N ARG A 56 19.08 -19.24 -15.17
CA ARG A 56 17.63 -19.29 -14.96
C ARG A 56 17.25 -18.84 -13.58
N LEU A 57 16.29 -17.91 -13.47
CA LEU A 57 15.71 -17.56 -12.19
C LEU A 57 14.82 -18.69 -11.67
N LEU A 58 15.13 -19.14 -10.46
CA LEU A 58 14.34 -20.13 -9.72
C LEU A 58 13.32 -19.48 -8.79
N SER A 59 13.58 -18.23 -8.38
CA SER A 59 12.66 -17.47 -7.54
C SER A 59 12.77 -15.99 -7.81
N VAL A 60 11.72 -15.26 -7.44
CA VAL A 60 11.69 -13.79 -7.45
C VAL A 60 10.99 -13.32 -6.18
N ALA A 61 11.59 -12.33 -5.51
CA ALA A 61 10.98 -11.55 -4.44
C ALA A 61 10.96 -10.07 -4.81
N MET A 62 9.88 -9.39 -4.47
CA MET A 62 9.69 -7.96 -4.68
C MET A 62 9.30 -7.31 -3.36
N ALA A 63 9.97 -6.23 -3.03
CA ALA A 63 9.73 -5.50 -1.79
C ALA A 63 9.80 -4.00 -2.00
N GLU A 64 9.21 -3.29 -1.07
CA GLU A 64 9.33 -1.84 -0.93
C GLU A 64 9.98 -1.50 0.40
N ARG A 65 10.86 -0.50 0.41
CA ARG A 65 11.44 0.02 1.63
C ARG A 65 10.57 1.15 2.17
N CYS A 66 9.97 0.90 3.33
CA CYS A 66 9.11 1.82 4.06
C CYS A 66 9.76 2.17 5.40
N GLY A 67 10.54 3.25 5.45
CA GLY A 67 11.30 3.62 6.65
C GLY A 67 12.31 2.56 7.05
N ASP A 68 12.15 1.97 8.24
CA ASP A 68 12.99 0.90 8.77
C ASP A 68 12.46 -0.52 8.47
N THR A 69 11.49 -0.63 7.59
CA THR A 69 10.82 -1.89 7.24
C THR A 69 10.97 -2.21 5.76
N LEU A 70 11.32 -3.45 5.44
CA LEU A 70 11.14 -4.03 4.11
C LEU A 70 9.77 -4.71 4.05
N GLN A 71 8.89 -4.19 3.20
CA GLN A 71 7.58 -4.74 2.93
C GLN A 71 7.66 -5.69 1.74
N ILE A 72 7.60 -7.00 1.98
CA ILE A 72 7.68 -8.02 0.93
C ILE A 72 6.28 -8.24 0.36
N HIS A 73 6.07 -7.81 -0.89
CA HIS A 73 4.79 -7.94 -1.58
C HIS A 73 4.66 -9.26 -2.33
N ILE A 74 5.76 -9.70 -2.94
CA ILE A 74 5.78 -10.90 -3.80
C ILE A 74 6.93 -11.78 -3.39
N GLU A 75 6.66 -13.07 -3.21
CA GLU A 75 7.63 -14.15 -3.13
C GLU A 75 7.12 -15.33 -3.94
N LYS A 76 7.81 -15.66 -5.00
CA LYS A 76 7.48 -16.79 -5.88
C LYS A 76 8.71 -17.63 -6.16
N ALA A 77 8.56 -18.95 -6.20
CA ALA A 77 9.61 -19.88 -6.59
C ALA A 77 9.05 -20.99 -7.50
N LEU A 78 9.88 -21.45 -8.42
CA LEU A 78 9.52 -22.58 -9.28
C LEU A 78 9.44 -23.87 -8.46
N TYR A 79 8.51 -24.73 -8.83
CA TYR A 79 8.36 -26.06 -8.23
C TYR A 79 9.53 -26.99 -8.58
N GLY A 80 9.78 -27.96 -7.71
CA GLY A 80 10.81 -28.98 -7.91
C GLY A 80 12.20 -28.62 -7.35
N TYR A 81 12.33 -27.45 -6.71
CA TYR A 81 13.57 -27.01 -6.06
C TYR A 81 13.34 -26.86 -4.56
N GLU A 82 13.73 -27.87 -3.79
CA GLU A 82 13.57 -27.80 -2.34
C GLU A 82 14.44 -26.72 -1.72
N GLY A 83 13.90 -26.02 -0.73
CA GLY A 83 14.63 -24.98 0.01
C GLY A 83 14.77 -23.63 -0.70
N VAL A 84 14.32 -23.47 -1.95
CA VAL A 84 14.46 -22.20 -2.69
C VAL A 84 13.70 -21.07 -2.02
N TYR A 85 12.49 -21.29 -1.51
CA TYR A 85 11.74 -20.24 -0.79
C TYR A 85 12.51 -19.69 0.42
N PRO A 86 12.93 -20.50 1.41
CA PRO A 86 13.71 -19.98 2.55
C PRO A 86 15.06 -19.40 2.12
N ALA A 87 15.74 -19.97 1.14
CA ALA A 87 16.98 -19.41 0.61
C ALA A 87 16.75 -18.01 0.00
N THR A 88 15.66 -17.83 -0.74
CA THR A 88 15.29 -16.52 -1.31
C THR A 88 15.05 -15.48 -0.23
N VAL A 89 14.28 -15.81 0.81
CA VAL A 89 14.01 -14.91 1.93
C VAL A 89 15.30 -14.51 2.64
N GLN A 90 16.14 -15.50 2.92
CA GLN A 90 17.43 -15.26 3.59
C GLN A 90 18.34 -14.37 2.75
N ALA A 91 18.56 -14.71 1.48
CA ALA A 91 19.42 -13.94 0.59
C ALA A 91 18.88 -12.52 0.38
N PHE A 92 17.57 -12.38 0.22
CA PHE A 92 16.91 -11.07 0.06
C PHE A 92 17.09 -10.20 1.30
N ALA A 93 16.93 -10.79 2.50
CA ALA A 93 17.15 -10.08 3.75
C ALA A 93 18.62 -9.68 3.92
N GLN A 94 19.57 -10.55 3.60
CA GLN A 94 21.01 -10.25 3.68
C GLN A 94 21.43 -9.12 2.75
N GLU A 95 20.86 -9.05 1.57
CA GLU A 95 21.17 -8.03 0.58
C GLU A 95 20.52 -6.67 0.89
N PHE A 96 19.26 -6.68 1.31
CA PHE A 96 18.45 -5.47 1.36
C PHE A 96 18.06 -4.99 2.77
N ALA A 97 18.23 -5.82 3.82
CA ALA A 97 18.00 -5.39 5.19
C ALA A 97 19.25 -4.71 5.77
N VAL A 98 19.65 -3.62 5.11
CA VAL A 98 20.82 -2.80 5.43
C VAL A 98 20.40 -1.35 5.75
N ASP A 99 21.35 -0.50 6.13
CA ASP A 99 21.15 0.95 6.29
C ASP A 99 19.96 1.35 7.18
N GLY A 100 19.84 0.71 8.35
CA GLY A 100 18.82 1.01 9.35
C GLY A 100 17.50 0.26 9.17
N VAL A 101 17.40 -0.65 8.22
CA VAL A 101 16.26 -1.58 8.15
C VAL A 101 16.30 -2.51 9.36
N ARG A 102 15.21 -2.59 10.09
CA ARG A 102 15.05 -3.38 11.33
C ARG A 102 14.04 -4.51 11.17
N TRP A 103 13.09 -4.34 10.27
CA TRP A 103 11.95 -5.24 10.13
C TRP A 103 11.82 -5.75 8.70
N LEU A 104 11.42 -6.99 8.57
CA LEU A 104 11.02 -7.61 7.33
C LEU A 104 9.57 -8.06 7.50
N ASN A 105 8.66 -7.33 6.86
CA ASN A 105 7.24 -7.61 6.89
C ASN A 105 6.86 -8.45 5.67
N ARG A 106 6.34 -9.65 5.90
CA ARG A 106 5.93 -10.58 4.84
C ARG A 106 4.42 -10.58 4.63
N GLU A 107 3.75 -9.52 5.03
CA GLU A 107 2.30 -9.31 4.90
C GLU A 107 1.44 -10.43 5.52
N ASP A 108 0.15 -10.44 5.21
CA ASP A 108 -0.79 -11.41 5.76
C ASP A 108 -0.74 -12.77 5.01
N ASP A 109 -1.45 -13.75 5.54
CA ASP A 109 -1.57 -15.07 4.94
C ASP A 109 -2.83 -15.21 4.08
N ALA A 110 -3.58 -14.14 3.87
CA ALA A 110 -4.84 -14.09 3.12
C ALA A 110 -5.84 -15.20 3.52
N GLY A 111 -5.71 -15.75 4.73
CA GLY A 111 -6.53 -16.86 5.23
C GLY A 111 -6.08 -18.24 4.78
N ASP A 112 -4.99 -18.36 4.00
CA ASP A 112 -4.43 -19.65 3.58
C ASP A 112 -3.62 -20.30 4.71
N LYS A 113 -4.02 -21.53 5.08
CA LYS A 113 -3.40 -22.28 6.18
C LYS A 113 -1.95 -22.68 5.88
N GLY A 114 -1.64 -23.03 4.64
CA GLY A 114 -0.31 -23.41 4.21
C GLY A 114 0.64 -22.23 4.28
N LEU A 115 0.20 -21.07 3.78
CA LEU A 115 0.96 -19.83 3.83
C LEU A 115 1.19 -19.37 5.28
N ARG A 116 0.16 -19.48 6.14
CA ARG A 116 0.28 -19.20 7.58
C ARG A 116 1.33 -20.09 8.23
N THR A 117 1.28 -21.40 8.00
CA THR A 117 2.25 -22.36 8.54
C THR A 117 3.67 -22.01 8.07
N SER A 118 3.84 -21.73 6.78
CA SER A 118 5.14 -21.33 6.22
C SER A 118 5.67 -20.05 6.87
N LYS A 119 4.82 -19.03 7.06
CA LYS A 119 5.26 -17.77 7.70
C LYS A 119 5.60 -17.94 9.18
N LEU A 120 4.85 -18.75 9.92
CA LEU A 120 5.11 -19.02 11.34
C LEU A 120 6.39 -19.84 11.58
N GLN A 121 6.83 -20.65 10.62
CA GLN A 121 8.10 -21.38 10.71
C GLN A 121 9.33 -20.47 10.81
N TYR A 122 9.22 -19.20 10.39
CA TYR A 122 10.28 -18.20 10.57
C TYR A 122 10.33 -17.61 11.98
N LEU A 123 9.48 -18.06 12.90
CA LEU A 123 9.40 -17.57 14.29
C LEU A 123 9.32 -16.02 14.31
N PRO A 124 8.27 -15.44 13.75
CA PRO A 124 8.16 -13.98 13.65
C PRO A 124 8.20 -13.34 15.03
N ASP A 125 8.96 -12.26 15.17
CA ASP A 125 9.07 -11.48 16.39
C ASP A 125 7.74 -10.79 16.75
N HIS A 126 7.02 -10.34 15.71
CA HIS A 126 5.71 -9.69 15.85
C HIS A 126 4.70 -10.25 14.85
N LEU A 127 3.46 -10.39 15.31
CA LEU A 127 2.32 -10.64 14.44
C LEU A 127 1.49 -9.37 14.37
N GLY A 128 1.47 -8.72 13.20
CA GLY A 128 0.61 -7.58 12.94
C GLY A 128 -0.88 -7.97 12.97
N ALA A 129 -1.71 -7.18 13.60
CA ALA A 129 -3.16 -7.33 13.53
C ALA A 129 -3.69 -6.56 12.32
N LYS A 130 -4.33 -7.27 11.37
CA LYS A 130 -5.10 -6.64 10.29
C LYS A 130 -6.54 -6.51 10.76
N LEU A 131 -6.98 -5.28 10.92
CA LEU A 131 -8.34 -5.01 11.34
C LEU A 131 -9.23 -4.84 10.09
N ARG A 132 -10.32 -5.58 10.05
CA ARG A 132 -11.37 -5.38 9.06
C ARG A 132 -12.49 -4.58 9.71
N PHE A 133 -12.86 -3.49 9.08
CA PHE A 133 -14.00 -2.68 9.49
C PHE A 133 -15.12 -2.92 8.49
N ASP A 134 -16.28 -3.32 8.99
CA ASP A 134 -17.52 -3.29 8.22
C ASP A 134 -18.16 -1.92 8.50
N VAL A 135 -18.19 -1.07 7.49
CA VAL A 135 -18.92 0.20 7.58
C VAL A 135 -20.40 -0.15 7.47
N LEU A 136 -21.10 -0.11 8.58
CA LEU A 136 -22.54 -0.21 8.57
C LEU A 136 -23.11 1.02 7.83
N ASN A 137 -24.10 0.81 6.98
CA ASN A 137 -24.63 1.74 5.98
C ASN A 137 -25.38 2.94 6.60
N GLU A 138 -24.88 3.49 7.69
CA GLU A 138 -25.48 4.61 8.43
C GLU A 138 -24.78 5.96 8.14
N LEU A 139 -23.81 6.00 7.23
CA LEU A 139 -23.16 7.26 6.83
C LEU A 139 -24.17 8.27 6.27
N VAL A 140 -25.31 7.81 5.76
CA VAL A 140 -26.44 8.68 5.37
C VAL A 140 -27.01 9.46 6.57
N ASN A 141 -26.75 9.01 7.79
CA ASN A 141 -27.27 9.60 9.03
C ASN A 141 -26.21 10.25 9.92
N ILE A 142 -24.93 10.28 9.47
CA ILE A 142 -23.88 11.01 10.20
C ILE A 142 -24.13 12.50 9.98
N THR A 143 -24.61 13.18 11.03
CA THR A 143 -24.85 14.62 11.02
C THR A 143 -23.58 15.44 11.24
N GLU A 144 -22.53 14.82 11.76
CA GLU A 144 -21.21 15.43 11.98
C GLU A 144 -20.10 14.38 11.92
N ILE A 145 -18.91 14.78 11.50
CA ILE A 145 -17.72 13.90 11.44
C ILE A 145 -17.26 13.66 12.87
N PRO A 146 -17.21 12.39 13.34
CA PRO A 146 -16.81 12.10 14.71
C PRO A 146 -15.30 12.35 14.93
N THR A 147 -14.95 12.69 16.16
CA THR A 147 -13.53 12.71 16.56
C THR A 147 -13.11 11.31 17.01
N LEU A 148 -12.06 10.78 16.35
CA LEU A 148 -11.46 9.49 16.68
C LEU A 148 -10.05 9.74 17.24
N THR A 149 -9.68 9.01 18.28
CA THR A 149 -8.37 9.16 18.92
C THR A 149 -7.62 7.84 18.97
N THR A 150 -6.32 7.92 18.78
CA THR A 150 -5.38 6.82 18.98
C THR A 150 -4.36 7.23 20.05
N ALA A 151 -3.37 6.38 20.32
CA ALA A 151 -2.30 6.73 21.26
C ALA A 151 -1.49 7.96 20.84
N ARG A 152 -1.47 8.32 19.56
CA ARG A 152 -0.63 9.40 19.01
C ARG A 152 -1.39 10.41 18.16
N LEU A 153 -2.51 9.99 17.56
CA LEU A 153 -3.18 10.77 16.54
C LEU A 153 -4.63 11.06 16.93
N THR A 154 -5.11 12.20 16.49
CA THR A 154 -6.52 12.55 16.48
C THR A 154 -6.98 12.65 15.02
N LEU A 155 -8.11 12.05 14.70
CA LEU A 155 -8.81 12.18 13.43
C LEU A 155 -10.11 12.93 13.70
N ASP A 156 -10.31 14.06 13.04
CA ASP A 156 -11.49 14.91 13.22
C ASP A 156 -11.91 15.60 11.91
N ALA A 157 -12.89 16.47 11.98
CA ALA A 157 -13.34 17.23 10.84
C ALA A 157 -12.30 18.28 10.42
N LEU A 158 -12.17 18.48 9.11
CA LEU A 158 -11.42 19.62 8.55
C LEU A 158 -12.11 20.94 8.90
N THR A 159 -11.33 21.93 9.31
CA THR A 159 -11.77 23.28 9.72
C THR A 159 -11.21 24.35 8.80
N ASP A 160 -11.69 25.58 8.94
CA ASP A 160 -11.14 26.71 8.19
C ASP A 160 -9.67 26.99 8.54
N ALA A 161 -9.23 26.62 9.73
CA ALA A 161 -7.83 26.76 10.13
C ALA A 161 -6.89 25.80 9.35
N ASP A 162 -7.43 24.75 8.75
CA ASP A 162 -6.67 23.74 8.03
C ASP A 162 -6.45 24.10 6.54
N LYS A 163 -7.11 25.14 6.01
CA LYS A 163 -7.13 25.47 4.58
C LYS A 163 -5.77 25.38 3.90
N THR A 164 -4.80 26.14 4.41
CA THR A 164 -3.46 26.23 3.80
C THR A 164 -2.71 24.91 3.91
N ALA A 165 -2.73 24.27 5.08
CA ALA A 165 -2.04 23.00 5.30
C ALA A 165 -2.70 21.86 4.49
N TYR A 166 -4.02 21.85 4.40
CA TYR A 166 -4.77 20.86 3.63
C TYR A 166 -4.54 21.03 2.13
N ALA A 167 -4.55 22.27 1.61
CA ALA A 167 -4.22 22.54 0.21
C ALA A 167 -2.77 22.11 -0.12
N ALA A 168 -1.81 22.39 0.75
CA ALA A 168 -0.43 21.95 0.57
C ALA A 168 -0.32 20.43 0.52
N LEU A 169 -1.04 19.70 1.39
CA LEU A 169 -1.12 18.24 1.37
C LEU A 169 -1.74 17.72 0.06
N CYS A 170 -2.80 18.36 -0.44
CA CYS A 170 -3.50 18.00 -1.65
C CYS A 170 -2.68 18.27 -2.92
N LEU A 171 -1.79 19.25 -2.91
CA LEU A 171 -0.96 19.67 -4.04
C LEU A 171 0.45 19.07 -4.02
N ASP A 172 0.80 18.28 -3.02
CA ASP A 172 2.09 17.62 -2.94
C ASP A 172 2.29 16.66 -4.13
N ASP A 173 3.28 16.94 -4.97
CA ASP A 173 3.52 16.21 -6.22
C ASP A 173 3.91 14.75 -5.98
N ASP A 174 4.66 14.46 -4.91
CA ASP A 174 5.07 13.10 -4.58
C ASP A 174 3.87 12.25 -4.13
N ARG A 175 2.93 12.85 -3.41
CA ARG A 175 1.68 12.18 -2.98
C ARG A 175 0.71 12.01 -4.15
N ASN A 176 0.52 13.05 -4.94
CA ASN A 176 -0.39 13.04 -6.09
C ASN A 176 0.04 12.07 -7.20
N ARG A 177 1.34 11.80 -7.34
CA ARG A 177 1.85 10.79 -8.28
C ARG A 177 1.21 9.42 -8.08
N TRP A 178 0.89 9.05 -6.84
CA TRP A 178 0.26 7.78 -6.48
C TRP A 178 -1.27 7.85 -6.46
N TRP A 179 -1.81 9.07 -6.32
CA TRP A 179 -3.26 9.29 -6.35
C TRP A 179 -3.85 9.15 -7.76
N GLY A 180 -3.03 9.34 -8.79
CA GLY A 180 -3.42 9.15 -10.19
C GLY A 180 -4.25 10.29 -10.79
N TYR A 181 -4.46 11.38 -10.08
CA TYR A 181 -5.21 12.53 -10.53
C TYR A 181 -4.52 13.84 -10.14
N ASP A 182 -4.47 14.79 -11.08
CA ASP A 182 -3.96 16.14 -10.85
C ASP A 182 -5.10 17.12 -10.69
N PHE A 183 -5.40 17.46 -9.46
CA PHE A 183 -6.49 18.39 -9.09
C PHE A 183 -6.32 19.81 -9.62
N ARG A 184 -5.11 20.19 -10.05
CA ARG A 184 -4.88 21.52 -10.65
C ARG A 184 -5.71 21.75 -11.92
N LYS A 185 -6.18 20.68 -12.56
CA LYS A 185 -7.03 20.74 -13.73
C LYS A 185 -8.47 21.17 -13.45
N ASP A 186 -8.88 21.10 -12.19
CA ASP A 186 -10.25 21.40 -11.76
C ASP A 186 -10.40 22.85 -11.26
N PHE A 187 -9.29 23.60 -11.18
CA PHE A 187 -9.35 24.98 -10.72
C PHE A 187 -10.01 25.88 -11.78
N ASP A 188 -11.14 26.44 -11.44
CA ASP A 188 -11.94 27.35 -12.25
C ASP A 188 -11.68 28.83 -11.92
N GLY A 189 -10.56 29.15 -11.27
CA GLY A 189 -10.21 30.47 -10.75
C GLY A 189 -10.46 30.63 -9.25
N THR A 190 -11.05 29.63 -8.59
CA THR A 190 -11.14 29.62 -7.13
C THR A 190 -9.75 29.48 -6.53
N PRO A 191 -9.37 30.25 -5.49
CA PRO A 191 -8.12 30.04 -4.79
C PRO A 191 -8.01 28.60 -4.31
N TYR A 192 -6.89 27.92 -4.61
CA TYR A 192 -6.71 26.52 -4.29
C TYR A 192 -6.82 26.20 -2.80
N GLU A 193 -6.50 27.12 -1.92
CA GLU A 193 -6.65 27.00 -0.48
C GLU A 193 -8.12 26.82 -0.06
N ASP A 194 -9.04 27.53 -0.72
CA ASP A 194 -10.47 27.39 -0.48
C ASP A 194 -11.07 26.19 -1.20
N TYR A 195 -10.54 25.85 -2.38
CA TYR A 195 -11.05 24.78 -3.24
C TYR A 195 -11.13 23.44 -2.55
N PHE A 196 -10.02 22.95 -2.00
CA PHE A 196 -9.97 21.60 -1.41
C PHE A 196 -10.90 21.43 -0.22
N LEU A 197 -10.95 22.42 0.66
CA LEU A 197 -11.84 22.39 1.81
C LEU A 197 -13.32 22.47 1.39
N ALA A 198 -13.63 23.27 0.37
CA ALA A 198 -14.97 23.37 -0.18
C ALA A 198 -15.43 22.04 -0.80
N VAL A 199 -14.56 21.39 -1.58
CA VAL A 199 -14.84 20.07 -2.17
C VAL A 199 -15.07 19.02 -1.09
N ALA A 200 -14.23 18.95 -0.06
CA ALA A 200 -14.38 18.00 1.03
C ALA A 200 -15.73 18.21 1.77
N ARG A 201 -16.13 19.46 2.00
CA ARG A 201 -17.42 19.79 2.63
C ARG A 201 -18.62 19.47 1.73
N GLU A 202 -18.51 19.75 0.43
CA GLU A 202 -19.56 19.43 -0.55
C GLU A 202 -19.73 17.91 -0.68
N ASP A 203 -18.65 17.17 -0.76
CA ASP A 203 -18.69 15.71 -0.85
C ASP A 203 -19.30 15.09 0.40
N TYR A 204 -18.98 15.62 1.58
CA TYR A 204 -19.64 15.23 2.83
C TYR A 204 -21.14 15.55 2.81
N ALA A 205 -21.53 16.77 2.46
CA ALA A 205 -22.92 17.18 2.40
C ALA A 205 -23.75 16.36 1.41
N ARG A 206 -23.10 15.83 0.36
CA ARG A 206 -23.73 14.96 -0.65
C ARG A 206 -23.54 13.47 -0.39
N SER A 207 -23.03 13.09 0.78
CA SER A 207 -22.72 11.69 1.15
C SER A 207 -21.82 10.96 0.15
N ARG A 208 -20.89 11.69 -0.49
CA ARG A 208 -19.93 11.14 -1.47
C ARG A 208 -18.64 10.70 -0.84
N ALA A 209 -18.15 11.47 0.15
CA ALA A 209 -16.94 11.18 0.89
C ALA A 209 -17.01 11.70 2.33
N VAL A 210 -16.19 11.12 3.18
CA VAL A 210 -15.95 11.60 4.55
C VAL A 210 -14.44 11.78 4.70
N ASN A 211 -14.01 13.03 4.81
CA ASN A 211 -12.60 13.41 4.93
C ASN A 211 -12.27 13.70 6.40
N PHE A 212 -11.39 12.90 6.97
CA PHE A 212 -10.84 13.12 8.30
C PHE A 212 -9.49 13.82 8.21
N ALA A 213 -9.34 14.93 8.92
CA ALA A 213 -8.03 15.47 9.22
C ALA A 213 -7.27 14.52 10.14
N VAL A 214 -6.04 14.18 9.83
CA VAL A 214 -5.15 13.43 10.73
C VAL A 214 -4.23 14.42 11.42
N ARG A 215 -4.28 14.47 12.75
CA ARG A 215 -3.51 15.41 13.58
C ARG A 215 -2.52 14.71 14.49
N LEU A 216 -1.34 15.28 14.56
CA LEU A 216 -0.33 15.00 15.59
C LEU A 216 -0.11 16.26 16.42
N ASP A 217 -0.30 16.20 17.73
CA ASP A 217 -0.19 17.34 18.64
C ASP A 217 -0.99 18.58 18.15
N GLY A 218 -2.16 18.34 17.56
CA GLY A 218 -3.06 19.37 17.03
C GLY A 218 -2.74 19.86 15.61
N ALA A 219 -1.55 19.58 15.07
CA ALA A 219 -1.17 19.97 13.71
C ALA A 219 -1.72 18.98 12.67
N LEU A 220 -2.25 19.48 11.56
CA LEU A 220 -2.65 18.66 10.41
C LEU A 220 -1.40 18.05 9.77
N ILE A 221 -1.32 16.72 9.78
CA ILE A 221 -0.21 15.98 9.17
C ILE A 221 -0.66 15.05 8.04
N GLY A 222 -1.95 14.90 7.83
CA GLY A 222 -2.47 13.99 6.81
C GLY A 222 -3.98 13.99 6.72
N GLU A 223 -4.48 13.09 5.89
CA GLU A 223 -5.89 12.87 5.64
C GLU A 223 -6.18 11.39 5.57
N VAL A 224 -7.34 11.00 6.09
CA VAL A 224 -8.01 9.72 5.78
C VAL A 224 -9.36 10.03 5.17
N VAL A 225 -9.66 9.44 4.03
CA VAL A 225 -10.93 9.64 3.33
C VAL A 225 -11.62 8.31 3.07
N LEU A 226 -12.93 8.26 3.36
CA LEU A 226 -13.83 7.18 2.94
C LEU A 226 -14.67 7.70 1.78
N TYR A 227 -14.72 6.96 0.68
CA TYR A 227 -15.43 7.35 -0.54
C TYR A 227 -15.92 6.11 -1.32
N ARG A 228 -16.65 6.32 -2.40
CA ARG A 228 -17.26 5.25 -3.21
C ARG A 228 -18.06 4.26 -2.36
N PHE A 229 -18.97 4.79 -1.58
CA PHE A 229 -19.89 3.98 -0.77
C PHE A 229 -20.78 3.13 -1.68
N ASP A 230 -20.89 1.84 -1.37
CA ASP A 230 -21.76 0.92 -2.08
C ASP A 230 -23.03 0.59 -1.28
N SER A 231 -23.99 -0.06 -1.94
CA SER A 231 -25.27 -0.46 -1.32
C SER A 231 -25.14 -1.60 -0.30
N ARG A 232 -23.94 -2.15 -0.12
CA ARG A 232 -23.66 -3.26 0.81
C ARG A 232 -22.93 -2.79 2.08
N GLY A 233 -22.76 -1.47 2.23
CA GLY A 233 -22.03 -0.89 3.35
C GLY A 233 -20.51 -0.89 3.16
N GLY A 234 -20.03 -1.12 1.94
CA GLY A 234 -18.61 -1.01 1.59
C GLY A 234 -18.23 0.42 1.23
N ALA A 235 -16.96 0.77 1.43
CA ALA A 235 -16.35 2.00 0.97
C ALA A 235 -14.89 1.76 0.61
N GLU A 236 -14.33 2.59 -0.26
CA GLU A 236 -12.90 2.67 -0.45
C GLU A 236 -12.30 3.60 0.61
N LEU A 237 -11.12 3.25 1.11
CA LEU A 237 -10.35 4.07 2.04
C LEU A 237 -9.11 4.59 1.34
N GLY A 238 -8.95 5.90 1.29
CA GLY A 238 -7.73 6.58 0.89
C GLY A 238 -7.05 7.22 2.09
N CYS A 239 -5.73 7.27 2.06
CA CYS A 239 -4.97 8.05 3.04
C CYS A 239 -3.75 8.70 2.39
N ARG A 240 -3.35 9.84 2.93
CA ARG A 240 -2.10 10.52 2.61
C ARG A 240 -1.56 11.23 3.85
N VAL A 241 -0.25 11.29 3.96
CA VAL A 241 0.47 11.90 5.08
C VAL A 241 1.52 12.84 4.52
N SER A 242 1.70 13.98 5.16
CA SER A 242 2.69 14.98 4.76
C SER A 242 4.11 14.42 4.79
N PRO A 243 5.01 14.91 3.92
CA PRO A 243 6.42 14.58 3.98
C PRO A 243 6.99 14.82 5.38
N GLY A 244 7.79 13.89 5.90
CA GLY A 244 8.36 13.95 7.25
C GLY A 244 7.56 13.22 8.33
N PHE A 245 6.34 12.79 8.05
CA PHE A 245 5.51 11.97 8.96
C PHE A 245 5.17 10.60 8.39
N ALA A 246 5.62 10.30 7.17
CA ALA A 246 5.41 9.04 6.47
C ALA A 246 6.51 8.02 6.76
#